data_8a5dba452571d84661573911a95387a9
#
_entry.id   8a5dba452571d84661573911a95387a9
#
_cell.length_a   1.000
_cell.length_b   1.000
_cell.length_c   1.000
_cell.angle_alpha   90.00
_cell.angle_beta   90.00
_cell.angle_gamma   90.00
#
_symmetry.space_group_name_H-M   'P 1'
#
loop_
_entity.id
_entity.type
_entity.pdbx_description
1 polymer ?
#
loop_
_entity_poly.entity_id
_entity_poly.type
_entity_poly.pdbx_seq_one_letter_code
_entity_poly.pdbx_strand_id
1 'polypeptide(L)'
;NNLRSLNLSKVPKLVTLGANHNKLTSIDVSKCPDLYIFNIRKNLMTFASLPKPQNTWREYYYDQRDLVLDDTYKVGTVLDFSKQVLREGTTTLGKLYKLDKDTLAKRTELDASYYYYDNGKVTLLRPVDGKVVLIFTNTIFNEYPLFTEPFTVKDDSEFGKDVRAIDFATTATAGQT
;
A
#
# COMPACT_ATOMS: atom_id res chain seq x y z
N ASN A 1 -14.13 -17.40 3.92
CA ASN A 1 -13.37 -18.65 3.89
C ASN A 1 -11.94 -18.42 4.43
N ASN A 2 -11.22 -19.53 4.69
CA ASN A 2 -9.92 -19.47 5.38
C ASN A 2 -8.78 -20.14 4.59
N LEU A 3 -8.94 -20.33 3.27
CA LEU A 3 -7.88 -20.90 2.45
C LEU A 3 -6.64 -19.99 2.44
N ARG A 4 -5.47 -20.55 2.78
CA ARG A 4 -4.18 -19.87 2.77
C ARG A 4 -3.33 -20.20 1.54
N SER A 5 -3.61 -21.32 0.91
CA SER A 5 -2.98 -21.76 -0.34
C SER A 5 -3.95 -22.54 -1.19
N LEU A 6 -3.70 -22.62 -2.49
CA LEU A 6 -4.47 -23.39 -3.44
C LEU A 6 -3.52 -23.99 -4.49
N ASN A 7 -3.52 -25.30 -4.61
CA ASN A 7 -2.70 -26.00 -5.58
C ASN A 7 -3.52 -26.36 -6.83
N LEU A 8 -3.18 -25.77 -7.96
CA LEU A 8 -3.86 -25.95 -9.25
C LEU A 8 -3.10 -26.86 -10.23
N SER A 9 -2.01 -27.48 -9.81
CA SER A 9 -1.12 -28.27 -10.69
C SER A 9 -1.79 -29.49 -11.35
N LYS A 10 -2.91 -29.96 -10.78
CA LYS A 10 -3.64 -31.13 -11.26
C LYS A 10 -4.94 -30.80 -12.01
N VAL A 11 -5.18 -29.53 -12.31
CA VAL A 11 -6.43 -29.08 -13.00
C VAL A 11 -6.11 -28.23 -14.24
N PRO A 12 -5.34 -28.77 -15.24
CA PRO A 12 -4.86 -27.98 -16.38
C PRO A 12 -6.00 -27.47 -17.29
N LYS A 13 -7.18 -28.07 -17.25
CA LYS A 13 -8.36 -27.68 -18.04
C LYS A 13 -9.29 -26.71 -17.29
N LEU A 14 -8.80 -26.05 -16.23
CA LEU A 14 -9.59 -25.11 -15.46
C LEU A 14 -9.90 -23.87 -16.30
N VAL A 15 -11.19 -23.59 -16.51
CA VAL A 15 -11.68 -22.43 -17.29
C VAL A 15 -12.10 -21.29 -16.36
N THR A 16 -12.69 -21.62 -15.22
CA THR A 16 -13.20 -20.65 -14.25
C THR A 16 -12.66 -20.93 -12.87
N LEU A 17 -12.08 -19.91 -12.24
CA LEU A 17 -11.62 -19.97 -10.85
C LEU A 17 -12.26 -18.88 -10.00
N GLY A 18 -13.06 -19.30 -9.01
CA GLY A 18 -13.58 -18.45 -7.96
C GLY A 18 -12.94 -18.77 -6.62
N ALA A 19 -11.92 -18.00 -6.22
CA ALA A 19 -11.20 -18.15 -4.95
C ALA A 19 -11.27 -16.88 -4.09
N ASN A 20 -12.30 -16.07 -4.29
CA ASN A 20 -12.52 -14.82 -3.56
C ASN A 20 -12.83 -15.02 -2.07
N HIS A 21 -12.62 -13.99 -1.25
CA HIS A 21 -12.87 -13.98 0.20
C HIS A 21 -12.15 -15.11 0.96
N ASN A 22 -10.84 -15.25 0.70
CA ASN A 22 -9.95 -16.17 1.40
C ASN A 22 -8.75 -15.45 2.04
N LYS A 23 -7.71 -16.19 2.40
CA LYS A 23 -6.46 -15.67 2.98
C LYS A 23 -5.24 -16.03 2.11
N LEU A 24 -5.43 -16.09 0.79
CA LEU A 24 -4.35 -16.38 -0.14
C LEU A 24 -3.38 -15.19 -0.20
N THR A 25 -2.10 -15.46 -0.09
CA THR A 25 -1.01 -14.49 -0.26
C THR A 25 -0.35 -14.56 -1.63
N SER A 26 -0.56 -15.68 -2.34
CA SER A 26 -0.15 -15.91 -3.72
C SER A 26 -0.98 -17.01 -4.35
N ILE A 27 -0.94 -17.13 -5.67
CA ILE A 27 -1.55 -18.22 -6.42
C ILE A 27 -0.77 -18.46 -7.71
N ASP A 28 -0.47 -19.71 -8.03
CA ASP A 28 0.16 -20.10 -9.28
C ASP A 28 -0.89 -20.66 -10.25
N VAL A 29 -1.12 -19.95 -11.34
CA VAL A 29 -2.04 -20.33 -12.42
C VAL A 29 -1.31 -20.78 -13.69
N SER A 30 0.01 -20.94 -13.65
CA SER A 30 0.86 -21.29 -14.81
C SER A 30 0.50 -22.62 -15.47
N LYS A 31 -0.17 -23.51 -14.74
CA LYS A 31 -0.64 -24.82 -15.22
C LYS A 31 -2.09 -24.82 -15.71
N CYS A 32 -2.73 -23.64 -15.77
CA CYS A 32 -4.15 -23.50 -16.18
C CYS A 32 -4.22 -22.61 -17.45
N PRO A 33 -3.76 -23.08 -18.63
CA PRO A 33 -3.72 -22.26 -19.84
C PRO A 33 -5.11 -21.87 -20.36
N ASP A 34 -6.14 -22.65 -20.04
CA ASP A 34 -7.51 -22.41 -20.47
C ASP A 34 -8.30 -21.48 -19.53
N LEU A 35 -7.63 -20.94 -18.50
CA LEU A 35 -8.29 -20.04 -17.53
C LEU A 35 -8.80 -18.78 -18.26
N TYR A 36 -10.10 -18.48 -18.08
CA TYR A 36 -10.82 -17.45 -18.78
C TYR A 36 -11.53 -16.47 -17.86
N ILE A 37 -12.09 -16.96 -16.73
CA ILE A 37 -12.69 -16.15 -15.66
C ILE A 37 -11.91 -16.42 -14.39
N PHE A 38 -11.31 -15.35 -13.83
CA PHE A 38 -10.42 -15.44 -12.69
C PHE A 38 -10.82 -14.44 -11.61
N ASN A 39 -11.37 -14.93 -10.49
CA ASN A 39 -11.80 -14.12 -9.36
C ASN A 39 -11.06 -14.49 -8.08
N ILE A 40 -10.13 -13.61 -7.67
CA ILE A 40 -9.32 -13.75 -6.44
C ILE A 40 -9.47 -12.53 -5.51
N ARG A 41 -10.61 -11.85 -5.59
CA ARG A 41 -10.92 -10.66 -4.77
C ARG A 41 -10.86 -10.97 -3.28
N LYS A 42 -10.58 -9.94 -2.47
CA LYS A 42 -10.62 -9.99 -1.01
C LYS A 42 -9.79 -11.13 -0.41
N ASN A 43 -8.60 -11.30 -0.95
CA ASN A 43 -7.53 -12.10 -0.39
C ASN A 43 -6.46 -11.20 0.28
N LEU A 44 -5.24 -11.69 0.46
CA LEU A 44 -4.11 -11.00 1.08
C LEU A 44 -2.93 -10.87 0.10
N MET A 45 -3.21 -10.85 -1.21
CA MET A 45 -2.19 -10.65 -2.24
C MET A 45 -1.85 -9.17 -2.37
N THR A 46 -0.70 -8.90 -2.93
CA THR A 46 -0.19 -7.55 -3.18
C THR A 46 0.28 -7.44 -4.64
N PHE A 47 0.67 -6.27 -5.11
CA PHE A 47 1.18 -6.13 -6.48
C PHE A 47 2.38 -7.05 -6.77
N ALA A 48 3.19 -7.33 -5.73
CA ALA A 48 4.31 -8.26 -5.86
C ALA A 48 3.90 -9.71 -6.11
N SER A 49 2.74 -10.15 -5.59
CA SER A 49 2.29 -11.55 -5.63
C SER A 49 1.07 -11.83 -6.51
N LEU A 50 0.35 -10.80 -6.96
CA LEU A 50 -0.77 -10.97 -7.89
C LEU A 50 -0.29 -11.58 -9.22
N PRO A 51 -0.98 -12.57 -9.80
CA PRO A 51 -0.72 -13.01 -11.16
C PRO A 51 -0.81 -11.86 -12.17
N LYS A 52 0.15 -11.75 -13.09
CA LYS A 52 0.09 -10.74 -14.15
C LYS A 52 -1.14 -10.97 -15.03
N PRO A 53 -1.90 -9.93 -15.38
CA PRO A 53 -3.01 -10.06 -16.32
C PRO A 53 -2.59 -10.75 -17.61
N GLN A 54 -3.43 -11.65 -18.11
CA GLN A 54 -3.22 -12.37 -19.37
C GLN A 54 -4.28 -11.96 -20.38
N ASN A 55 -3.92 -11.82 -21.64
CA ASN A 55 -4.86 -11.48 -22.72
C ASN A 55 -5.95 -12.54 -22.94
N THR A 56 -5.70 -13.77 -22.48
CA THR A 56 -6.66 -14.87 -22.52
C THR A 56 -7.75 -14.79 -21.46
N TRP A 57 -7.54 -14.00 -20.40
CA TRP A 57 -8.52 -13.83 -19.34
C TRP A 57 -9.53 -12.75 -19.74
N ARG A 58 -10.79 -13.16 -19.93
CA ARG A 58 -11.88 -12.21 -20.17
C ARG A 58 -12.22 -11.39 -18.94
N GLU A 59 -12.16 -12.04 -17.78
CA GLU A 59 -12.51 -11.43 -16.51
C GLU A 59 -11.42 -11.75 -15.50
N TYR A 60 -10.84 -10.68 -14.90
CA TYR A 60 -9.83 -10.79 -13.86
C TYR A 60 -10.18 -9.83 -12.73
N TYR A 61 -10.72 -10.37 -11.64
CA TYR A 61 -11.11 -9.60 -10.45
C TYR A 61 -10.09 -9.83 -9.33
N TYR A 62 -9.36 -8.78 -8.95
CA TYR A 62 -8.19 -8.88 -8.05
C TYR A 62 -8.13 -7.81 -6.95
N ASP A 63 -9.20 -7.05 -6.65
CA ASP A 63 -9.21 -6.13 -5.51
C ASP A 63 -8.95 -6.88 -4.22
N GLN A 64 -7.95 -6.43 -3.46
CA GLN A 64 -7.47 -7.14 -2.28
C GLN A 64 -7.98 -6.48 -0.99
N ARG A 65 -7.74 -7.14 0.15
CA ARG A 65 -7.95 -6.52 1.46
C ARG A 65 -6.91 -5.46 1.71
N ASP A 66 -7.25 -4.51 2.57
CA ASP A 66 -6.36 -3.44 2.97
C ASP A 66 -5.12 -3.99 3.67
N LEU A 67 -3.98 -3.34 3.44
CA LEU A 67 -2.73 -3.66 4.12
C LEU A 67 -2.84 -3.24 5.59
N VAL A 68 -2.62 -4.20 6.48
CA VAL A 68 -2.72 -3.99 7.92
C VAL A 68 -1.57 -3.13 8.42
N LEU A 69 -1.89 -2.13 9.21
CA LEU A 69 -0.96 -1.19 9.83
C LEU A 69 -1.27 -1.01 11.32
N ASP A 70 -0.33 -0.41 12.06
CA ASP A 70 -0.60 0.11 13.39
C ASP A 70 -1.51 1.34 13.31
N ASP A 71 -2.27 1.59 14.36
CA ASP A 71 -3.25 2.70 14.39
C ASP A 71 -2.61 4.10 14.36
N THR A 72 -1.36 4.22 14.79
CA THR A 72 -0.70 5.52 14.97
C THR A 72 0.79 5.44 14.65
N TYR A 73 1.27 6.43 13.90
CA TYR A 73 2.68 6.64 13.60
C TYR A 73 3.12 8.06 13.97
N LYS A 74 4.42 8.22 14.23
CA LYS A 74 5.04 9.51 14.48
C LYS A 74 5.57 10.12 13.18
N VAL A 75 5.65 11.44 13.16
CA VAL A 75 6.42 12.16 12.13
C VAL A 75 7.86 11.64 12.12
N GLY A 76 8.44 11.51 10.92
CA GLY A 76 9.75 10.89 10.71
C GLY A 76 9.72 9.37 10.49
N THR A 77 8.59 8.70 10.77
CA THR A 77 8.47 7.26 10.51
C THR A 77 8.56 6.99 9.01
N VAL A 78 9.33 5.96 8.66
CA VAL A 78 9.39 5.39 7.31
C VAL A 78 8.58 4.09 7.29
N LEU A 79 7.48 4.08 6.53
CA LEU A 79 6.68 2.91 6.27
C LEU A 79 7.21 2.21 5.02
N ASP A 80 7.71 0.98 5.15
CA ASP A 80 8.33 0.25 4.04
C ASP A 80 7.39 -0.82 3.47
N PHE A 81 6.81 -0.52 2.31
CA PHE A 81 5.96 -1.42 1.53
C PHE A 81 6.67 -1.97 0.28
N SER A 82 7.99 -1.77 0.14
CA SER A 82 8.72 -2.14 -1.08
C SER A 82 8.50 -3.60 -1.50
N LYS A 83 8.43 -4.52 -0.52
CA LYS A 83 8.18 -5.94 -0.78
C LYS A 83 6.75 -6.26 -1.24
N GLN A 84 5.79 -5.39 -0.92
CA GLN A 84 4.37 -5.59 -1.24
C GLN A 84 3.98 -4.92 -2.55
N VAL A 85 4.46 -3.70 -2.78
CA VAL A 85 3.95 -2.86 -3.87
C VAL A 85 4.86 -2.80 -5.09
N LEU A 86 6.15 -3.12 -4.95
CA LEU A 86 7.07 -3.14 -6.09
C LEU A 86 7.00 -4.47 -6.84
N ARG A 87 7.03 -4.37 -8.15
CA ARG A 87 7.13 -5.50 -9.06
C ARG A 87 7.99 -5.13 -10.26
N GLU A 88 8.90 -6.01 -10.62
CA GLU A 88 9.79 -5.82 -11.76
C GLU A 88 9.02 -5.54 -13.06
N GLY A 89 9.50 -4.55 -13.82
CA GLY A 89 8.90 -4.13 -15.09
C GLY A 89 7.60 -3.33 -14.93
N THR A 90 7.30 -2.82 -13.72
CA THR A 90 6.12 -1.98 -13.46
C THR A 90 6.47 -0.76 -12.64
N THR A 91 5.63 0.27 -12.70
CA THR A 91 5.74 1.46 -11.83
C THR A 91 4.62 1.46 -10.83
N THR A 92 4.96 1.65 -9.55
CA THR A 92 4.01 1.84 -8.46
C THR A 92 4.14 3.25 -7.89
N LEU A 93 3.02 3.92 -7.69
CA LEU A 93 2.92 5.21 -7.02
C LEU A 93 2.15 5.03 -5.71
N GLY A 94 2.64 5.66 -4.65
CA GLY A 94 1.96 5.71 -3.35
C GLY A 94 1.57 7.15 -3.03
N LYS A 95 0.32 7.35 -2.62
CA LYS A 95 -0.21 8.66 -2.23
C LYS A 95 -0.91 8.59 -0.89
N LEU A 96 -0.75 9.65 -0.08
CA LEU A 96 -1.38 9.79 1.22
C LEU A 96 -2.65 10.63 1.10
N TYR A 97 -3.74 10.13 1.68
CA TYR A 97 -5.03 10.81 1.68
C TYR A 97 -5.54 10.99 3.09
N LYS A 98 -6.07 12.18 3.39
CA LYS A 98 -6.85 12.43 4.60
C LYS A 98 -8.28 11.93 4.39
N LEU A 99 -8.81 11.22 5.38
CA LEU A 99 -10.20 10.77 5.40
C LEU A 99 -11.10 11.84 5.97
N ASP A 100 -12.30 11.96 5.42
CA ASP A 100 -13.35 12.78 6.00
C ASP A 100 -13.78 12.21 7.36
N LYS A 101 -13.99 13.09 8.35
CA LYS A 101 -14.30 12.69 9.74
C LYS A 101 -15.66 11.98 9.86
N ASP A 102 -16.62 12.36 9.03
CA ASP A 102 -18.00 11.91 9.17
C ASP A 102 -18.30 10.68 8.32
N THR A 103 -17.73 10.59 7.13
CA THR A 103 -18.10 9.56 6.16
C THR A 103 -17.02 8.50 5.93
N LEU A 104 -15.75 8.78 6.21
CA LEU A 104 -14.58 7.96 5.87
C LEU A 104 -14.48 7.57 4.36
N ALA A 105 -15.52 7.88 3.60
CA ALA A 105 -15.61 7.58 2.17
C ALA A 105 -14.98 8.67 1.30
N LYS A 106 -15.09 9.94 1.74
CA LYS A 106 -14.48 11.07 1.05
C LYS A 106 -13.01 11.18 1.45
N ARG A 107 -12.15 11.35 0.46
CA ARG A 107 -10.69 11.40 0.62
C ARG A 107 -10.15 12.67 -0.03
N THR A 108 -9.23 13.33 0.65
CA THR A 108 -8.51 14.49 0.14
C THR A 108 -7.03 14.12 0.04
N GLU A 109 -6.47 14.19 -1.15
CA GLU A 109 -5.05 13.95 -1.37
C GLU A 109 -4.23 15.01 -0.62
N LEU A 110 -3.23 14.57 0.12
CA LEU A 110 -2.28 15.43 0.79
C LEU A 110 -1.11 15.73 -0.15
N ASP A 111 -0.58 16.94 -0.07
CA ASP A 111 0.54 17.36 -0.90
C ASP A 111 1.89 16.82 -0.38
N ALA A 112 2.96 17.03 -1.16
CA ALA A 112 4.30 16.55 -0.85
C ALA A 112 4.93 17.14 0.42
N SER A 113 4.29 18.12 1.09
CA SER A 113 4.76 18.63 2.39
C SER A 113 4.42 17.69 3.55
N TYR A 114 3.47 16.77 3.35
CA TYR A 114 3.02 15.82 4.39
C TYR A 114 3.74 14.49 4.34
N TYR A 115 4.25 14.08 3.19
CA TYR A 115 4.94 12.81 3.03
C TYR A 115 5.92 12.84 1.85
N TYR A 116 6.86 11.90 1.89
CA TYR A 116 7.76 11.63 0.78
C TYR A 116 7.64 10.16 0.39
N TYR A 117 7.42 9.89 -0.91
CA TYR A 117 7.33 8.55 -1.46
C TYR A 117 8.56 8.25 -2.33
N ASP A 118 9.21 7.13 -2.04
CA ASP A 118 10.31 6.61 -2.85
C ASP A 118 10.29 5.08 -2.88
N ASN A 119 10.12 4.50 -4.05
CA ASN A 119 10.25 3.05 -4.30
C ASN A 119 9.56 2.16 -3.23
N GLY A 120 8.29 2.42 -2.96
CA GLY A 120 7.49 1.67 -1.99
C GLY A 120 7.71 2.08 -0.54
N LYS A 121 8.56 3.05 -0.25
CA LYS A 121 8.76 3.62 1.08
C LYS A 121 8.05 4.96 1.19
N VAL A 122 7.38 5.17 2.32
CA VAL A 122 6.65 6.40 2.61
C VAL A 122 7.20 7.00 3.91
N THR A 123 7.83 8.16 3.83
CA THR A 123 8.28 8.92 5.00
C THR A 123 7.19 9.92 5.38
N LEU A 124 6.75 9.89 6.63
CA LEU A 124 5.74 10.81 7.16
C LEU A 124 6.43 12.10 7.63
N LEU A 125 6.08 13.25 7.04
CA LEU A 125 6.79 14.52 7.26
C LEU A 125 6.07 15.48 8.18
N ARG A 126 4.74 15.40 8.29
CA ARG A 126 3.92 16.29 9.12
C ARG A 126 2.79 15.55 9.79
N PRO A 127 2.34 16.02 10.98
CA PRO A 127 1.15 15.47 11.61
C PRO A 127 -0.10 15.80 10.79
N VAL A 128 -1.10 14.94 10.88
CA VAL A 128 -2.39 15.12 10.22
C VAL A 128 -3.50 15.04 11.26
N ASP A 129 -4.35 16.07 11.31
CA ASP A 129 -5.56 16.01 12.15
C ASP A 129 -6.57 15.05 11.50
N GLY A 130 -6.86 13.94 12.19
CA GLY A 130 -7.74 12.87 11.74
C GLY A 130 -7.00 11.67 11.18
N LYS A 131 -7.75 10.78 10.55
CA LYS A 131 -7.19 9.55 9.94
C LYS A 131 -6.73 9.78 8.51
N VAL A 132 -5.71 9.06 8.13
CA VAL A 132 -5.17 9.01 6.77
C VAL A 132 -5.15 7.58 6.26
N VAL A 133 -5.04 7.42 4.95
CA VAL A 133 -4.86 6.15 4.26
C VAL A 133 -3.83 6.31 3.16
N LEU A 134 -2.97 5.32 2.97
CA LEU A 134 -2.11 5.21 1.81
C LEU A 134 -2.84 4.44 0.71
N ILE A 135 -2.70 4.92 -0.52
CA ILE A 135 -3.26 4.29 -1.72
C ILE A 135 -2.10 4.08 -2.69
N PHE A 136 -1.90 2.82 -3.08
CA PHE A 136 -0.90 2.44 -4.07
C PHE A 136 -1.57 2.08 -5.38
N THR A 137 -1.10 2.68 -6.48
CA THR A 137 -1.53 2.37 -7.85
C THR A 137 -0.36 1.76 -8.62
N ASN A 138 -0.65 0.88 -9.57
CA ASN A 138 0.39 0.20 -10.36
C ASN A 138 0.02 0.21 -11.84
N THR A 139 1.02 0.29 -12.72
CA THR A 139 0.82 0.43 -14.17
C THR A 139 0.14 -0.76 -14.85
N ILE A 140 0.31 -1.98 -14.31
CA ILE A 140 -0.35 -3.18 -14.88
C ILE A 140 -1.55 -3.66 -14.06
N PHE A 141 -1.68 -3.21 -12.80
CA PHE A 141 -2.82 -3.47 -11.92
C PHE A 141 -3.63 -2.19 -11.73
N ASN A 142 -4.07 -1.58 -12.84
CA ASN A 142 -4.62 -0.23 -12.88
C ASN A 142 -6.11 -0.13 -12.51
N GLU A 143 -6.85 -1.25 -12.46
CA GLU A 143 -8.27 -1.24 -12.12
C GLU A 143 -8.52 -1.18 -10.61
N TYR A 144 -7.67 -1.84 -9.82
CA TYR A 144 -7.87 -1.95 -8.37
C TYR A 144 -6.59 -1.54 -7.63
N PRO A 145 -6.58 -0.37 -6.99
CA PRO A 145 -5.48 0.05 -6.12
C PRO A 145 -5.38 -0.82 -4.86
N LEU A 146 -4.21 -0.81 -4.22
CA LEU A 146 -4.03 -1.33 -2.87
C LEU A 146 -4.20 -0.20 -1.86
N PHE A 147 -4.96 -0.44 -0.81
CA PHE A 147 -5.18 0.48 0.30
C PHE A 147 -4.47 -0.03 1.55
N THR A 148 -4.13 0.88 2.44
CA THR A 148 -3.84 0.52 3.84
C THR A 148 -5.09 0.64 4.69
N GLU A 149 -5.10 0.00 5.85
CA GLU A 149 -6.02 0.38 6.92
C GLU A 149 -5.78 1.84 7.33
N PRO A 150 -6.82 2.56 7.79
CA PRO A 150 -6.68 3.93 8.25
C PRO A 150 -5.81 4.04 9.50
N PHE A 151 -4.90 5.02 9.53
CA PHE A 151 -4.01 5.31 10.66
C PHE A 151 -3.95 6.80 10.98
N THR A 152 -3.33 7.18 12.09
CA THR A 152 -3.08 8.58 12.47
C THR A 152 -1.59 8.91 12.39
N VAL A 153 -1.27 10.17 12.07
CA VAL A 153 0.10 10.70 12.07
C VAL A 153 0.18 11.80 13.12
N LYS A 154 0.98 11.59 14.16
CA LYS A 154 1.15 12.51 15.27
C LYS A 154 2.53 13.13 15.29
N ASP A 155 2.62 14.35 15.77
CA ASP A 155 3.91 14.98 16.07
C ASP A 155 4.51 14.35 17.34
N ASP A 156 5.82 14.16 17.34
CA ASP A 156 6.56 13.90 18.56
C ASP A 156 7.03 15.23 19.11
N SER A 157 6.28 15.76 20.07
CA SER A 157 6.56 17.08 20.65
C SER A 157 7.95 17.19 21.30
N GLU A 158 8.62 16.09 21.55
CA GLU A 158 9.99 16.05 22.06
C GLU A 158 11.02 16.17 20.93
N PHE A 159 10.81 15.51 19.79
CA PHE A 159 11.73 15.55 18.65
C PHE A 159 11.84 16.95 18.02
N GLY A 160 10.73 17.67 17.92
CA GLY A 160 10.71 19.05 17.40
C GLY A 160 11.39 20.09 18.33
N LYS A 161 11.52 19.79 19.60
CA LYS A 161 12.21 20.69 20.56
C LYS A 161 13.73 20.57 20.47
N ASP A 162 14.26 19.37 20.31
CA ASP A 162 15.70 19.12 20.25
C ASP A 162 16.33 19.64 18.94
N VAL A 163 15.66 19.48 17.81
CA VAL A 163 16.16 19.97 16.51
C VAL A 163 16.17 21.51 16.47
N ARG A 164 15.17 22.18 17.06
CA ARG A 164 15.13 23.64 17.15
C ARG A 164 16.20 24.20 18.12
N ALA A 165 16.53 23.48 19.18
CA ALA A 165 17.58 23.86 20.13
C ALA A 165 18.98 23.76 19.52
N ILE A 166 19.23 22.77 18.65
CA ILE A 166 20.52 22.58 17.99
C ILE A 166 20.80 23.69 16.96
N ASP A 167 19.80 24.09 16.16
CA ASP A 167 19.95 25.16 15.16
C ASP A 167 20.22 26.54 15.79
N PHE A 168 19.68 26.82 16.97
CA PHE A 168 19.95 28.10 17.68
C PHE A 168 21.31 28.12 18.36
N ALA A 169 21.82 26.97 18.77
CA ALA A 169 23.17 26.93 19.43
C ALA A 169 24.33 27.09 18.42
N THR A 170 24.19 26.64 17.19
CA THR A 170 25.22 26.76 16.14
C THR A 170 25.29 28.15 15.54
N THR A 171 24.21 28.94 15.57
CA THR A 171 24.24 30.34 15.10
C THR A 171 24.76 31.35 16.12
N ALA A 172 24.72 31.02 17.41
CA ALA A 172 25.18 31.91 18.46
C ALA A 172 26.71 31.93 18.63
N THR A 173 27.43 30.89 18.16
CA THR A 173 28.90 30.79 18.29
C THR A 173 29.70 31.37 17.11
N ALA A 174 29.05 31.78 16.03
CA ALA A 174 29.70 32.33 14.84
C ALA A 174 29.81 33.87 14.83
N GLY A 175 29.40 34.55 15.88
CA GLY A 175 29.30 36.01 15.96
C GLY A 175 30.24 36.69 16.96
N GLN A 176 31.26 35.99 17.53
CA GLN A 176 32.27 36.63 18.40
C GLN A 176 33.70 36.21 18.00
N THR A 177 34.23 36.88 17.01
CA THR A 177 35.67 37.21 16.89
C THR A 177 35.82 38.53 16.19
#